data_1ebce9866b8ab32195483f079ad0dd0b
#
_entry.id   1ebce9866b8ab32195483f079ad0dd0b
#
_cell.length_a   1.000
_cell.length_b   1.000
_cell.length_c   1.000
_cell.angle_alpha   90.00
_cell.angle_beta   90.00
_cell.angle_gamma   90.00
#
_symmetry.space_group_name_H-M   'P 1'
#
loop_
_entity.id
_entity.type
_entity.pdbx_description
1 polymer ?
#
loop_
_entity_poly.entity_id
_entity_poly.type
_entity_poly.pdbx_seq_one_letter_code
_entity_poly.pdbx_strand_id
1 'polypeptide(L)'
;THARFSILHELGHKVIGHDLSNKDKATYSKYEIETNYFAAQLLMPEQLLRELQKRQVDISPRFLQTTFGVSMEAANKRIETLAKTNAEWKSRAEKEFDDIILNRHTDFLNKIRPAYQTYDFEDDYARQCERDRWM
;
A
#
# COMPACT_ATOMS: atom_id res chain seq x y z
N THR A 1 -2.16 -8.14 13.51
CA THR A 1 -2.03 -8.12 12.04
C THR A 1 -2.97 -9.09 11.36
N HIS A 2 -2.92 -10.35 11.72
CA HIS A 2 -3.83 -11.37 11.17
C HIS A 2 -5.29 -11.09 11.51
N ALA A 3 -5.56 -10.64 12.73
CA ALA A 3 -6.91 -10.35 13.20
C ALA A 3 -7.57 -9.21 12.41
N ARG A 4 -6.83 -8.15 12.10
CA ARG A 4 -7.34 -7.02 11.31
C ARG A 4 -7.76 -7.45 9.90
N PHE A 5 -6.92 -8.22 9.24
CA PHE A 5 -7.23 -8.73 7.90
C PHE A 5 -8.46 -9.64 7.93
N SER A 6 -8.53 -10.55 8.89
CA SER A 6 -9.67 -11.47 9.05
C SER A 6 -11.00 -10.73 9.29
N ILE A 7 -10.99 -9.69 10.12
CA ILE A 7 -12.17 -8.86 10.37
C ILE A 7 -12.62 -8.16 9.08
N LEU A 8 -11.69 -7.57 8.34
CA LEU A 8 -11.99 -6.89 7.09
C LEU A 8 -12.42 -7.85 5.99
N HIS A 9 -11.88 -9.07 5.97
CA HIS A 9 -12.30 -10.14 5.08
C HIS A 9 -13.79 -10.50 5.31
N GLU A 10 -14.18 -10.72 6.56
CA GLU A 10 -15.58 -10.99 6.91
C GLU A 10 -16.50 -9.80 6.62
N LEU A 11 -16.04 -8.59 6.90
CA LEU A 11 -16.76 -7.37 6.56
C LEU A 11 -16.96 -7.24 5.05
N GLY A 12 -15.95 -7.61 4.27
CA GLY A 12 -15.98 -7.60 2.81
C GLY A 12 -17.11 -8.45 2.25
N HIS A 13 -17.30 -9.66 2.76
CA HIS A 13 -18.44 -10.51 2.38
C HIS A 13 -19.79 -9.83 2.60
N LYS A 14 -19.93 -9.11 3.71
CA LYS A 14 -21.17 -8.36 4.02
C LYS A 14 -21.38 -7.15 3.12
N VAL A 15 -20.35 -6.34 2.94
CA VAL A 15 -20.43 -5.09 2.17
C VAL A 15 -20.68 -5.36 0.69
N ILE A 16 -20.03 -6.38 0.13
CA ILE A 16 -20.19 -6.77 -1.28
C ILE A 16 -21.51 -7.53 -1.51
N GLY A 17 -22.09 -8.07 -0.44
CA GLY A 17 -23.37 -8.80 -0.52
C GLY A 17 -23.22 -10.24 -1.00
N HIS A 18 -22.14 -10.92 -0.58
CA HIS A 18 -21.92 -12.31 -0.93
C HIS A 18 -22.92 -13.25 -0.25
N ASP A 19 -23.52 -14.14 -1.01
CA ASP A 19 -24.35 -15.22 -0.49
C ASP A 19 -23.48 -16.42 -0.12
N LEU A 20 -23.15 -16.54 1.16
CA LEU A 20 -22.29 -17.61 1.68
C LEU A 20 -23.03 -18.97 1.78
N SER A 21 -24.34 -19.01 1.52
CA SER A 21 -25.08 -20.26 1.43
C SER A 21 -24.86 -21.00 0.11
N ASN A 22 -24.32 -20.31 -0.89
CA ASN A 22 -23.99 -20.91 -2.19
C ASN A 22 -22.76 -21.81 -2.07
N LYS A 23 -22.92 -23.10 -2.41
CA LYS A 23 -21.89 -24.11 -2.31
C LYS A 23 -21.09 -24.34 -3.61
N ASP A 24 -21.31 -23.51 -4.63
CA ASP A 24 -20.55 -23.57 -5.88
C ASP A 24 -19.11 -23.11 -5.66
N LYS A 25 -18.14 -23.98 -5.96
CA LYS A 25 -16.72 -23.69 -5.76
C LYS A 25 -16.23 -22.49 -6.58
N ALA A 26 -16.70 -22.34 -7.81
CA ALA A 26 -16.29 -21.22 -8.65
C ALA A 26 -16.79 -19.89 -8.09
N THR A 27 -18.04 -19.85 -7.65
CA THR A 27 -18.65 -18.67 -7.02
C THR A 27 -17.98 -18.35 -5.68
N TYR A 28 -17.70 -19.36 -4.88
CA TYR A 28 -17.01 -19.20 -3.60
C TYR A 28 -15.61 -18.64 -3.79
N SER A 29 -14.84 -19.18 -4.74
CA SER A 29 -13.50 -18.69 -5.06
C SER A 29 -13.52 -17.24 -5.51
N LYS A 30 -14.50 -16.85 -6.31
CA LYS A 30 -14.71 -15.45 -6.73
C LYS A 30 -14.98 -14.55 -5.52
N TYR A 31 -15.85 -14.97 -4.60
CA TYR A 31 -16.16 -14.22 -3.39
C TYR A 31 -14.91 -14.02 -2.51
N GLU A 32 -14.11 -15.06 -2.36
CA GLU A 32 -12.86 -14.98 -1.60
C GLU A 32 -11.87 -13.97 -2.21
N ILE A 33 -11.73 -13.98 -3.53
CA ILE A 33 -10.88 -13.01 -4.24
C ILE A 33 -11.39 -11.58 -4.04
N GLU A 34 -12.68 -11.36 -4.19
CA GLU A 34 -13.30 -10.03 -4.04
C GLU A 34 -13.14 -9.48 -2.62
N THR A 35 -13.39 -10.31 -1.60
CA THR A 35 -13.27 -9.87 -0.20
C THR A 35 -11.83 -9.69 0.23
N ASN A 36 -10.90 -10.50 -0.26
CA ASN A 36 -9.47 -10.31 -0.03
C ASN A 36 -8.98 -8.99 -0.63
N TYR A 37 -9.41 -8.66 -1.84
CA TYR A 37 -9.13 -7.37 -2.46
C TYR A 37 -9.70 -6.21 -1.66
N PHE A 38 -10.93 -6.33 -1.20
CA PHE A 38 -11.57 -5.34 -0.34
C PHE A 38 -10.76 -5.08 0.94
N ALA A 39 -10.36 -6.15 1.65
CA ALA A 39 -9.56 -6.03 2.86
C ALA A 39 -8.19 -5.38 2.58
N ALA A 40 -7.52 -5.79 1.50
CA ALA A 40 -6.24 -5.22 1.10
C ALA A 40 -6.36 -3.74 0.75
N GLN A 41 -7.42 -3.33 0.07
CA GLN A 41 -7.67 -1.94 -0.29
C GLN A 41 -7.91 -1.05 0.92
N LEU A 42 -8.57 -1.55 1.96
CA LEU A 42 -8.76 -0.81 3.20
C LEU A 42 -7.49 -0.71 4.05
N LEU A 43 -6.71 -1.78 4.11
CA LEU A 43 -5.46 -1.80 4.90
C LEU A 43 -4.31 -1.09 4.20
N MET A 44 -4.24 -1.20 2.89
CA MET A 44 -3.17 -0.63 2.06
C MET A 44 -3.79 0.09 0.87
N PRO A 45 -4.38 1.28 1.05
CA PRO A 45 -5.07 1.99 -0.01
C PRO A 45 -4.17 2.24 -1.22
N GLU A 46 -4.66 1.90 -2.40
CA GLU A 46 -3.93 2.08 -3.66
C GLU A 46 -3.52 3.54 -3.87
N GLN A 47 -4.38 4.47 -3.52
CA GLN A 47 -4.12 5.90 -3.63
C GLN A 47 -2.85 6.31 -2.87
N LEU A 48 -2.71 5.82 -1.64
CA LEU A 48 -1.53 6.10 -0.81
C LEU A 48 -0.27 5.45 -1.40
N LEU A 49 -0.37 4.21 -1.84
CA LEU A 49 0.78 3.49 -2.42
C LEU A 49 1.25 4.13 -3.72
N ARG A 50 0.33 4.56 -4.59
CA ARG A 50 0.65 5.27 -5.84
C ARG A 50 1.30 6.62 -5.56
N GLU A 51 0.80 7.37 -4.58
CA GLU A 51 1.39 8.65 -4.18
C GLU A 51 2.81 8.46 -3.61
N LEU A 52 3.01 7.43 -2.78
CA LEU A 52 4.33 7.11 -2.27
C LEU A 52 5.31 6.75 -3.39
N GLN A 53 4.86 6.01 -4.40
CA GLN A 53 5.67 5.72 -5.59
C GLN A 53 6.06 6.99 -6.36
N LYS A 54 5.12 7.93 -6.50
CA LYS A 54 5.39 9.24 -7.12
C LYS A 54 6.43 10.05 -6.32
N ARG A 55 6.44 9.90 -5.01
CA ARG A 55 7.42 10.51 -4.12
C ARG A 55 8.71 9.71 -4.04
N GLN A 56 8.88 8.71 -4.88
CA GLN A 56 10.06 7.85 -5.00
C GLN A 56 10.36 7.02 -3.74
N VAL A 57 9.31 6.65 -3.02
CA VAL A 57 9.39 5.67 -1.94
C VAL A 57 9.34 4.26 -2.55
N ASP A 58 10.28 3.42 -2.18
CA ASP A 58 10.29 2.02 -2.60
C ASP A 58 9.22 1.22 -1.85
N ILE A 59 8.25 0.70 -2.59
CA ILE A 59 7.17 -0.11 -2.05
C ILE A 59 7.61 -1.57 -2.05
N SER A 60 8.34 -1.95 -1.01
CA SER A 60 8.75 -3.34 -0.79
C SER A 60 7.77 -4.07 0.12
N PRO A 61 7.77 -5.42 0.14
CA PRO A 61 6.95 -6.17 1.10
C PRO A 61 7.25 -5.81 2.55
N ARG A 62 8.52 -5.61 2.88
CA ARG A 62 8.94 -5.20 4.22
C ARG A 62 8.43 -3.81 4.59
N PHE A 63 8.46 -2.88 3.64
CA PHE A 63 7.90 -1.53 3.84
C PHE A 63 6.41 -1.61 4.16
N LEU A 64 5.64 -2.37 3.39
CA LEU A 64 4.20 -2.54 3.63
C LEU A 64 3.92 -3.21 4.97
N GLN A 65 4.70 -4.22 5.31
CA GLN A 65 4.56 -4.92 6.58
C GLN A 65 4.82 -3.99 7.78
N THR A 66 5.87 -3.21 7.71
CA THR A 66 6.26 -2.29 8.78
C THR A 66 5.32 -1.09 8.88
N THR A 67 4.94 -0.52 7.76
CA THR A 67 4.17 0.74 7.70
C THR A 67 2.68 0.50 7.96
N PHE A 68 2.10 -0.53 7.37
CA PHE A 68 0.67 -0.81 7.45
C PHE A 68 0.31 -1.93 8.43
N GLY A 69 1.30 -2.62 9.00
CA GLY A 69 1.06 -3.68 9.95
C GLY A 69 0.37 -4.90 9.36
N VAL A 70 0.74 -5.29 8.15
CA VAL A 70 0.19 -6.44 7.45
C VAL A 70 1.17 -7.61 7.44
N SER A 71 0.69 -8.81 7.11
CA SER A 71 1.55 -9.99 6.95
C SER A 71 2.42 -9.87 5.70
N MET A 72 3.51 -10.63 5.65
CA MET A 72 4.36 -10.71 4.47
C MET A 72 3.60 -11.24 3.25
N GLU A 73 2.71 -12.19 3.44
CA GLU A 73 1.87 -12.74 2.38
C GLU A 73 0.92 -11.67 1.80
N ALA A 74 0.24 -10.93 2.65
CA ALA A 74 -0.63 -9.84 2.23
C ALA A 74 0.14 -8.73 1.50
N ALA A 75 1.32 -8.38 1.99
CA ALA A 75 2.20 -7.40 1.36
C ALA A 75 2.64 -7.85 -0.04
N ASN A 76 3.08 -9.09 -0.20
CA ASN A 76 3.48 -9.66 -1.49
C ASN A 76 2.33 -9.65 -2.50
N LYS A 77 1.14 -10.07 -2.08
CA LYS A 77 -0.06 -10.03 -2.92
C LYS A 77 -0.45 -8.63 -3.33
N ARG A 78 -0.31 -7.66 -2.43
CA ARG A 78 -0.61 -6.26 -2.73
C ARG A 78 0.31 -5.69 -3.79
N ILE A 79 1.60 -5.96 -3.70
CA ILE A 79 2.60 -5.54 -4.70
C ILE A 79 2.30 -6.18 -6.06
N GLU A 80 1.99 -7.46 -6.08
CA GLU A 80 1.60 -8.16 -7.30
C GLU A 80 0.35 -7.55 -7.94
N THR A 81 -0.65 -7.23 -7.15
CA THR A 81 -1.89 -6.57 -7.62
C THR A 81 -1.59 -5.17 -8.16
N LEU A 82 -0.76 -4.38 -7.49
CA LEU A 82 -0.36 -3.05 -7.96
C LEU A 82 0.36 -3.12 -9.31
N ALA A 83 1.21 -4.11 -9.52
CA ALA A 83 1.93 -4.29 -10.78
C ALA A 83 1.00 -4.63 -11.95
N LYS A 84 -0.09 -5.34 -11.67
CA LYS A 84 -1.11 -5.70 -12.67
C LYS A 84 -2.12 -4.60 -12.94
N THR A 85 -2.34 -3.69 -11.99
CA THR A 85 -3.33 -2.64 -12.09
C THR A 85 -2.73 -1.44 -12.80
N ASN A 86 -3.27 -1.12 -13.98
CA ASN A 86 -2.84 0.05 -14.73
C ASN A 86 -3.77 1.22 -14.42
N ALA A 87 -3.20 2.31 -13.88
CA ALA A 87 -3.96 3.50 -13.46
C ALA A 87 -4.10 4.56 -14.55
N GLU A 88 -3.96 4.18 -15.84
CA GLU A 88 -3.85 5.13 -16.94
C GLU A 88 -5.13 5.93 -17.20
N TRP A 89 -6.29 5.39 -16.86
CA TRP A 89 -7.53 6.11 -17.07
C TRP A 89 -8.43 6.03 -15.83
N LYS A 90 -8.76 7.20 -15.31
CA LYS A 90 -9.72 7.34 -14.21
C LYS A 90 -10.77 8.37 -14.56
N SER A 91 -12.02 8.10 -14.19
CA SER A 91 -13.09 9.06 -14.27
C SER A 91 -12.85 10.26 -13.36
N ARG A 92 -13.57 11.37 -13.62
CA ARG A 92 -13.49 12.54 -12.73
C ARG A 92 -13.87 12.22 -11.28
N ALA A 93 -14.90 11.41 -11.09
CA ALA A 93 -15.35 11.01 -9.76
C ALA A 93 -14.29 10.17 -9.03
N GLU A 94 -13.60 9.29 -9.73
CA GLU A 94 -12.48 8.51 -9.15
C GLU A 94 -11.31 9.40 -8.76
N LYS A 95 -10.96 10.39 -9.58
CA LYS A 95 -9.91 11.37 -9.27
C LYS A 95 -10.26 12.22 -8.05
N GLU A 96 -11.51 12.67 -7.95
CA GLU A 96 -12.00 13.43 -6.79
C GLU A 96 -11.95 12.58 -5.51
N PHE A 97 -12.30 11.30 -5.60
CA PHE A 97 -12.20 10.36 -4.49
C PHE A 97 -10.74 10.13 -4.07
N ASP A 98 -9.85 9.96 -5.02
CA ASP A 98 -8.41 9.83 -4.76
C ASP A 98 -7.88 11.05 -4.01
N ASP A 99 -8.27 12.26 -4.42
CA ASP A 99 -7.87 13.51 -3.76
C ASP A 99 -8.38 13.58 -2.32
N ILE A 100 -9.59 13.12 -2.06
CA ILE A 100 -10.14 13.04 -0.70
C ILE A 100 -9.31 12.11 0.18
N ILE A 101 -8.96 10.94 -0.33
CA ILE A 101 -8.13 9.96 0.40
C ILE A 101 -6.74 10.54 0.67
N LEU A 102 -6.10 11.15 -0.31
CA LEU A 102 -4.78 11.77 -0.15
C LEU A 102 -4.79 12.91 0.87
N ASN A 103 -5.81 13.75 0.82
CA ASN A 103 -5.95 14.88 1.76
C ASN A 103 -6.16 14.40 3.20
N ARG A 104 -6.89 13.32 3.41
CA ARG A 104 -7.07 12.72 4.74
C ARG A 104 -5.79 12.16 5.34
N HIS A 105 -4.85 11.76 4.50
CA HIS A 105 -3.60 11.12 4.91
C HIS A 105 -2.36 11.98 4.68
N THR A 106 -2.53 13.29 4.59
CA THR A 106 -1.42 14.23 4.36
C THR A 106 -0.33 14.10 5.41
N ASP A 107 -0.67 14.02 6.69
CA ASP A 107 0.31 13.87 7.77
C ASP A 107 1.09 12.55 7.67
N PHE A 108 0.40 11.47 7.35
CA PHE A 108 1.02 10.17 7.11
C PHE A 108 2.01 10.23 5.94
N LEU A 109 1.60 10.79 4.81
CA LEU A 109 2.43 10.92 3.61
C LEU A 109 3.67 11.76 3.87
N ASN A 110 3.53 12.84 4.63
CA ASN A 110 4.65 13.74 4.94
C ASN A 110 5.67 13.14 5.90
N LYS A 111 5.30 12.14 6.68
CA LYS A 111 6.21 11.43 7.59
C LYS A 111 7.10 10.42 6.88
N ILE A 112 6.68 9.93 5.71
CA ILE A 112 7.43 8.93 4.94
C ILE A 112 8.34 9.66 3.96
N ARG A 113 9.64 9.39 4.06
CA ARG A 113 10.65 9.98 3.19
C ARG A 113 11.25 8.92 2.28
N PRO A 114 11.59 9.29 1.03
CA PRO A 114 12.36 8.41 0.16
C PRO A 114 13.69 8.02 0.80
N ALA A 115 14.15 6.80 0.52
CA ALA A 115 15.39 6.27 1.07
C ALA A 115 16.61 7.17 0.78
N TYR A 116 16.64 7.82 -0.40
CA TYR A 116 17.73 8.73 -0.77
C TYR A 116 17.71 10.05 0.00
N GLN A 117 16.57 10.48 0.55
CA GLN A 117 16.47 11.70 1.38
C GLN A 117 16.89 11.46 2.83
N THR A 118 17.00 10.20 3.26
CA THR A 118 17.61 9.84 4.54
C THR A 118 19.12 9.85 4.47
N TYR A 119 19.67 9.91 3.27
CA TYR A 119 21.09 10.05 3.02
C TYR A 119 21.45 11.55 3.08
N ASP A 120 22.15 11.96 4.13
CA ASP A 120 22.60 13.32 4.29
C ASP A 120 23.88 13.52 3.48
N PHE A 121 23.71 14.09 2.29
CA PHE A 121 24.83 14.40 1.40
C PHE A 121 25.84 15.36 2.03
N GLU A 122 25.38 16.29 2.87
CA GLU A 122 26.27 17.23 3.55
C GLU A 122 27.15 16.52 4.56
N ASP A 123 26.59 15.63 5.35
CA ASP A 123 27.32 14.80 6.32
C ASP A 123 28.31 13.86 5.64
N ASP A 124 27.93 13.24 4.52
CA ASP A 124 28.83 12.34 3.80
C ASP A 124 29.97 13.10 3.12
N TYR A 125 29.66 14.24 2.53
CA TYR A 125 30.66 15.14 1.97
C TYR A 125 31.64 15.64 3.04
N ALA A 126 31.15 16.04 4.20
CA ALA A 126 31.97 16.45 5.34
C ALA A 126 32.89 15.33 5.81
N ARG A 127 32.38 14.09 5.93
CA ARG A 127 33.18 12.91 6.28
C ARG A 127 34.22 12.57 5.24
N GLN A 128 33.91 12.77 3.96
CA GLN A 128 34.83 12.54 2.88
C GLN A 128 35.94 13.58 2.88
N CYS A 129 35.63 14.85 3.07
CA CYS A 129 36.60 15.92 3.23
C CYS A 129 37.54 15.70 4.42
N GLU A 130 36.97 15.15 5.53
CA GLU A 130 37.75 14.83 6.72
C GLU A 130 38.71 13.65 6.47
N ARG A 131 38.29 12.62 5.74
CA ARG A 131 39.12 11.50 5.34
C ARG A 131 40.25 11.97 4.44
N ASP A 132 39.97 12.82 3.46
CA ASP A 132 40.95 13.34 2.49
C ASP A 132 41.96 14.27 3.18
N ARG A 133 41.56 14.93 4.28
CA ARG A 133 42.46 15.78 5.07
C ARG A 133 43.53 14.98 5.83
N TRP A 134 43.24 13.74 6.20
CA TRP A 134 44.14 12.87 6.95
C TRP A 134 44.99 11.95 6.08
N MET A 135 44.79 11.99 4.77
CA MET A 135 45.63 11.33 3.78
C MET A 135 46.57 12.32 3.14
#